data_71aa372b1834d7b9019b32dac5ec0d8b
#
_entry.id   71aa372b1834d7b9019b32dac5ec0d8b
#
_cell.length_a   1.000
_cell.length_b   1.000
_cell.length_c   1.000
_cell.angle_alpha   90.00
_cell.angle_beta   90.00
_cell.angle_gamma   90.00
#
_symmetry.space_group_name_H-M   'P 1'
#
loop_
_entity.id
_entity.type
_entity.pdbx_description
1 polymer ?
#
loop_
_entity_poly.entity_id
_entity_poly.type
_entity_poly.pdbx_seq_one_letter_code
_entity_poly.pdbx_strand_id
1 'polypeptide(L)'
;RMSRGLGDVYKRQLIEKWKGKAYRLVIQRQKRIDGELDLWEGEYTYRCILTNDYESSEKEIVEFYNLRGGKERIFDDMNNGFGWNRLPKSFMGENTVFLLLTALIRNFYKFIMARLDVKRFGLKATSRIKAFVFKFISVPAKWVRTSRQYVLNIYSCNNAYADVFQNDFG
;
A
#
# COMPACT_ATOMS: atom_id res chain seq x y z
N ARG A 1 14.05 -3.00 9.97
CA ARG A 1 13.61 -2.10 8.88
C ARG A 1 14.29 -0.76 9.11
N MET A 2 15.44 -0.56 8.47
CA MET A 2 16.08 0.75 8.49
C MET A 2 15.09 1.78 7.97
N SER A 3 14.75 2.75 8.82
CA SER A 3 14.13 3.99 8.37
C SER A 3 15.10 4.58 7.35
N ARG A 4 14.67 4.75 6.11
CA ARG A 4 15.40 5.56 5.15
C ARG A 4 15.51 6.93 5.79
N GLY A 5 16.72 7.29 6.23
CA GLY A 5 16.99 8.58 6.81
C GLY A 5 16.47 9.65 5.87
N LEU A 6 15.78 10.63 6.41
CA LEU A 6 15.50 11.87 5.71
C LEU A 6 16.87 12.40 5.25
N GLY A 7 17.14 12.35 3.94
CA GLY A 7 18.36 12.92 3.39
C GLY A 7 18.44 14.39 3.77
N ASP A 8 19.65 14.92 3.90
CA ASP A 8 19.86 16.33 4.24
C ASP A 8 18.99 17.22 3.34
N VAL A 9 18.16 18.03 3.97
CA VAL A 9 17.34 19.02 3.26
C VAL A 9 18.21 20.24 2.99
N TYR A 10 18.56 20.47 1.74
CA TYR A 10 19.33 21.64 1.34
C TYR A 10 18.41 22.81 1.06
N LYS A 11 18.64 23.90 1.80
CA LYS A 11 17.94 25.16 1.66
C LYS A 11 18.49 25.93 0.47
N ARG A 12 17.93 25.75 -0.72
CA ARG A 12 18.07 26.74 -1.78
C ARG A 12 16.68 27.22 -2.15
N GLN A 13 16.33 28.37 -1.65
CA GLN A 13 15.08 29.03 -1.96
C GLN A 13 15.28 29.80 -3.30
N LEU A 14 14.86 29.21 -4.41
CA LEU A 14 14.66 29.93 -5.66
C LEU A 14 13.18 30.32 -5.72
N ILE A 15 12.92 31.62 -5.67
CA ILE A 15 11.58 32.13 -5.94
C ILE A 15 11.55 32.48 -7.41
N GLU A 16 10.99 31.58 -8.24
CA GLU A 16 10.71 31.86 -9.63
C GLU A 16 9.28 32.35 -9.80
N LYS A 17 9.11 33.45 -10.53
CA LYS A 17 7.80 33.92 -10.96
C LYS A 17 7.40 33.22 -12.26
N TRP A 18 6.41 32.35 -12.18
CA TRP A 18 5.81 31.74 -13.34
C TRP A 18 4.38 32.26 -13.53
N LYS A 19 4.10 32.82 -14.69
CA LYS A 19 2.79 33.46 -15.01
C LYS A 19 2.30 34.42 -13.91
N GLY A 20 3.21 35.22 -13.36
CA GLY A 20 2.89 36.21 -12.31
C GLY A 20 2.71 35.65 -10.89
N LYS A 21 2.83 34.33 -10.69
CA LYS A 21 2.78 33.70 -9.37
C LYS A 21 4.18 33.33 -8.90
N ALA A 22 4.49 33.62 -7.64
CA ALA A 22 5.71 33.16 -7.00
C ALA A 22 5.54 31.72 -6.53
N TYR A 23 6.60 30.93 -6.61
CA TYR A 23 6.65 29.56 -6.10
C TYR A 23 7.93 29.37 -5.29
N ARG A 24 7.87 28.50 -4.28
CA ARG A 24 9.01 28.10 -3.46
C ARG A 24 9.50 26.74 -3.95
N LEU A 25 10.82 26.63 -4.19
CA LEU A 25 11.48 25.39 -4.56
C LEU A 25 12.21 24.81 -3.33
N VAL A 26 11.83 23.63 -2.93
CA VAL A 26 12.50 22.86 -1.87
C VAL A 26 13.33 21.76 -2.52
N ILE A 27 14.64 21.75 -2.23
CA ILE A 27 15.58 20.76 -2.78
C ILE A 27 16.00 19.80 -1.67
N GLN A 28 15.68 18.53 -1.86
CA GLN A 28 16.12 17.45 -0.98
C GLN A 28 17.33 16.76 -1.60
N ARG A 29 18.40 16.62 -0.83
CA ARG A 29 19.60 15.85 -1.20
C ARG A 29 19.62 14.53 -0.42
N GLN A 30 19.90 13.44 -1.08
CA GLN A 30 20.05 12.13 -0.46
C GLN A 30 21.35 11.47 -0.93
N LYS A 31 22.18 10.99 0.00
CA LYS A 31 23.36 10.22 -0.34
C LYS A 31 22.95 8.85 -0.90
N ARG A 32 23.58 8.42 -2.00
CA ARG A 32 23.36 7.09 -2.56
C ARG A 32 23.96 6.05 -1.61
N ILE A 33 23.22 4.98 -1.36
CA ILE A 33 23.62 3.89 -0.47
C ILE A 33 24.26 2.75 -1.30
N ASP A 34 23.90 2.68 -2.57
CA ASP A 34 24.38 1.64 -3.48
C ASP A 34 25.77 2.01 -4.00
N GLY A 35 26.76 1.15 -3.71
CA GLY A 35 28.17 1.40 -4.00
C GLY A 35 28.57 1.42 -5.49
N GLU A 36 27.62 1.52 -6.41
CA GLU A 36 27.86 1.77 -7.83
C GLU A 36 27.93 3.29 -8.05
N LEU A 37 29.15 3.82 -7.93
CA LEU A 37 29.48 5.16 -8.43
C LEU A 37 29.50 5.07 -9.96
N ASP A 38 28.45 5.51 -10.58
CA ASP A 38 28.48 5.79 -12.01
C ASP A 38 29.44 6.98 -12.23
N LEU A 39 30.37 6.85 -13.16
CA LEU A 39 31.43 7.85 -13.44
C LEU A 39 30.88 9.27 -13.75
N TRP A 40 29.59 9.35 -14.08
CA TRP A 40 28.89 10.59 -14.48
C TRP A 40 27.86 11.06 -13.46
N GLU A 41 27.43 10.21 -12.53
CA GLU A 41 26.44 10.53 -11.51
C GLU A 41 27.12 10.71 -10.15
N GLY A 42 27.01 11.91 -9.59
CA GLY A 42 27.59 12.27 -8.31
C GLY A 42 27.07 11.41 -7.14
N GLU A 43 27.78 11.48 -6.00
CA GLU A 43 27.50 10.76 -4.75
C GLU A 43 26.09 10.99 -4.18
N TYR A 44 25.35 11.98 -4.71
CA TYR A 44 24.06 12.43 -4.20
C TYR A 44 22.99 12.41 -5.27
N THR A 45 21.77 12.02 -4.88
CA THR A 45 20.55 12.24 -5.65
C THR A 45 19.83 13.47 -5.13
N TYR A 46 19.28 14.26 -6.05
CA TYR A 46 18.55 15.48 -5.75
C TYR A 46 17.10 15.31 -6.15
N ARG A 47 16.19 15.76 -5.29
CA ARG A 47 14.76 15.84 -5.57
C ARG A 47 14.30 17.26 -5.36
N CYS A 48 13.60 17.82 -6.33
CA CYS A 48 13.04 19.16 -6.27
C CYS A 48 11.53 19.09 -6.06
N ILE A 49 11.02 19.86 -5.10
CA ILE A 49 9.60 19.98 -4.79
C ILE A 49 9.23 21.44 -4.97
N LEU A 50 8.32 21.73 -5.91
CA LEU A 50 7.77 23.06 -6.12
C LEU A 50 6.47 23.19 -5.32
N THR A 51 6.35 24.25 -4.53
CA THR A 51 5.18 24.49 -3.68
C THR A 51 4.80 25.96 -3.65
N ASN A 52 3.54 26.25 -3.35
CA ASN A 52 3.01 27.58 -3.05
C ASN A 52 2.86 27.81 -1.53
N ASP A 53 3.34 26.86 -0.73
CA ASP A 53 3.37 26.97 0.72
C ASP A 53 4.68 27.69 1.14
N TYR A 54 4.53 28.84 1.78
CA TYR A 54 5.64 29.67 2.26
C TYR A 54 5.81 29.60 3.78
N GLU A 55 4.81 29.06 4.49
CA GLU A 55 4.76 29.04 5.96
C GLU A 55 5.40 27.78 6.54
N SER A 56 5.13 26.62 5.93
CA SER A 56 5.66 25.34 6.40
C SER A 56 7.18 25.24 6.26
N SER A 57 7.81 24.52 7.17
CA SER A 57 9.24 24.22 7.10
C SER A 57 9.55 23.29 5.91
N GLU A 58 10.79 23.27 5.45
CA GLU A 58 11.24 22.39 4.35
C GLU A 58 11.00 20.92 4.68
N LYS A 59 11.18 20.55 5.96
CA LYS A 59 10.96 19.19 6.44
C LYS A 59 9.49 18.78 6.32
N GLU A 60 8.57 19.63 6.76
CA GLU A 60 7.13 19.38 6.66
C GLU A 60 6.68 19.24 5.21
N ILE A 61 7.20 20.09 4.31
CA ILE A 61 6.90 19.99 2.87
C ILE A 61 7.39 18.66 2.30
N VAL A 62 8.60 18.22 2.66
CA VAL A 62 9.15 16.93 2.22
C VAL A 62 8.34 15.75 2.78
N GLU A 63 7.96 15.79 4.05
CA GLU A 63 7.13 14.78 4.70
C GLU A 63 5.75 14.70 4.05
N PHE A 64 5.09 15.84 3.84
CA PHE A 64 3.80 15.92 3.14
C PHE A 64 3.89 15.35 1.72
N TYR A 65 4.92 15.70 0.97
CA TYR A 65 5.12 15.18 -0.38
C TYR A 65 5.36 13.66 -0.38
N ASN A 66 6.09 13.14 0.60
CA ASN A 66 6.35 11.71 0.74
C ASN A 66 5.08 10.91 1.08
N LEU A 67 4.07 11.52 1.73
CA LEU A 67 2.76 10.90 1.96
C LEU A 67 2.02 10.60 0.64
N ARG A 68 2.32 11.33 -0.45
CA ARG A 68 1.79 11.05 -1.79
C ARG A 68 2.10 9.61 -2.24
N GLY A 69 3.30 9.10 -1.96
CA GLY A 69 3.68 7.73 -2.28
C GLY A 69 2.81 6.67 -1.61
N GLY A 70 2.11 7.02 -0.52
CA GLY A 70 1.10 6.16 0.11
C GLY A 70 -0.12 5.95 -0.78
N LYS A 71 -0.60 7.00 -1.46
CA LYS A 71 -1.74 6.91 -2.39
C LYS A 71 -1.38 6.08 -3.63
N GLU A 72 -0.19 6.25 -4.17
CA GLU A 72 0.30 5.47 -5.31
C GLU A 72 0.34 3.96 -4.99
N ARG A 73 0.74 3.59 -3.76
CA ARG A 73 0.68 2.20 -3.30
C ARG A 73 -0.74 1.66 -3.19
N ILE A 74 -1.71 2.50 -2.82
CA ILE A 74 -3.11 2.10 -2.78
C ILE A 74 -3.61 1.81 -4.19
N PHE A 75 -3.32 2.67 -5.16
CA PHE A 75 -3.69 2.44 -6.56
C PHE A 75 -3.00 1.21 -7.15
N ASP A 76 -1.71 0.99 -6.85
CA ASP A 76 -1.00 -0.23 -7.26
C ASP A 76 -1.65 -1.49 -6.67
N ASP A 77 -2.04 -1.46 -5.39
CA ASP A 77 -2.74 -2.56 -4.73
C ASP A 77 -4.12 -2.82 -5.37
N MET A 78 -4.88 -1.75 -5.69
CA MET A 78 -6.17 -1.85 -6.36
C MET A 78 -6.05 -2.37 -7.79
N ASN A 79 -5.09 -1.88 -8.56
CA ASN A 79 -4.85 -2.32 -9.93
C ASN A 79 -4.45 -3.80 -9.99
N ASN A 80 -3.51 -4.21 -9.15
CA ASN A 80 -2.91 -5.54 -9.20
C ASN A 80 -3.65 -6.58 -8.34
N GLY A 81 -4.35 -6.14 -7.30
CA GLY A 81 -5.07 -7.02 -6.37
C GLY A 81 -6.56 -7.12 -6.64
N PHE A 82 -7.19 -6.02 -6.99
CA PHE A 82 -8.65 -5.90 -7.06
C PHE A 82 -9.18 -5.63 -8.49
N GLY A 83 -8.32 -5.69 -9.50
CA GLY A 83 -8.72 -5.67 -10.89
C GLY A 83 -9.05 -4.29 -11.48
N TRP A 84 -8.60 -3.19 -10.86
CA TRP A 84 -8.86 -1.84 -11.38
C TRP A 84 -8.22 -1.56 -12.74
N ASN A 85 -7.17 -2.32 -13.09
CA ASN A 85 -6.53 -2.24 -14.40
C ASN A 85 -7.34 -2.88 -15.54
N ARG A 86 -8.44 -3.59 -15.22
CA ARG A 86 -9.33 -4.25 -16.19
C ARG A 86 -10.77 -4.12 -15.72
N LEU A 87 -11.41 -3.04 -16.11
CA LEU A 87 -12.80 -2.82 -15.76
C LEU A 87 -13.70 -3.86 -16.42
N PRO A 88 -14.68 -4.44 -15.71
CA PRO A 88 -15.47 -5.56 -16.17
C PRO A 88 -16.50 -5.21 -17.25
N LYS A 89 -16.83 -3.92 -17.40
CA LYS A 89 -17.88 -3.44 -18.27
C LYS A 89 -17.42 -2.24 -19.11
N SER A 90 -18.18 -1.98 -20.18
CA SER A 90 -17.96 -0.80 -21.04
C SER A 90 -18.69 0.44 -20.54
N PHE A 91 -19.65 0.30 -19.61
CA PHE A 91 -20.46 1.39 -19.12
C PHE A 91 -19.92 1.97 -17.81
N MET A 92 -19.94 3.31 -17.72
CA MET A 92 -19.34 4.00 -16.57
C MET A 92 -20.08 3.73 -15.26
N GLY A 93 -21.40 3.66 -15.26
CA GLY A 93 -22.19 3.42 -14.05
C GLY A 93 -21.86 2.09 -13.37
N GLU A 94 -21.82 1.01 -14.13
CA GLU A 94 -21.47 -0.32 -13.63
C GLU A 94 -20.03 -0.40 -13.14
N ASN A 95 -19.10 0.24 -13.86
CA ASN A 95 -17.71 0.30 -13.44
C ASN A 95 -17.53 1.14 -12.16
N THR A 96 -18.31 2.20 -11.97
CA THR A 96 -18.30 2.98 -10.73
C THR A 96 -18.70 2.12 -9.54
N VAL A 97 -19.78 1.33 -9.67
CA VAL A 97 -20.21 0.39 -8.62
C VAL A 97 -19.10 -0.63 -8.33
N PHE A 98 -18.48 -1.21 -9.37
CA PHE A 98 -17.37 -2.14 -9.22
C PHE A 98 -16.18 -1.53 -8.46
N LEU A 99 -15.79 -0.29 -8.81
CA LEU A 99 -14.69 0.41 -8.14
C LEU A 99 -15.00 0.67 -6.66
N LEU A 100 -16.23 1.11 -6.34
CA LEU A 100 -16.65 1.36 -4.95
C LEU A 100 -16.70 0.07 -4.12
N LEU A 101 -17.29 -1.00 -4.66
CA LEU A 101 -17.35 -2.29 -3.97
C LEU A 101 -15.97 -2.88 -3.72
N THR A 102 -15.07 -2.83 -4.70
CA THR A 102 -13.71 -3.34 -4.54
C THR A 102 -12.89 -2.51 -3.56
N ALA A 103 -13.12 -1.19 -3.48
CA ALA A 103 -12.52 -0.34 -2.46
C ALA A 103 -13.00 -0.73 -1.05
N LEU A 104 -14.29 -1.00 -0.88
CA LEU A 104 -14.86 -1.50 0.38
C LEU A 104 -14.25 -2.85 0.76
N ILE A 105 -14.20 -3.80 -0.18
CA ILE A 105 -13.59 -5.12 0.03
C ILE A 105 -12.12 -5.00 0.43
N ARG A 106 -11.37 -4.06 -0.17
CA ARG A 106 -9.99 -3.80 0.24
C ARG A 106 -9.89 -3.34 1.69
N ASN A 107 -10.76 -2.43 2.12
CA ASN A 107 -10.76 -1.97 3.51
C ASN A 107 -11.10 -3.12 4.47
N PHE A 108 -12.08 -3.95 4.12
CA PHE A 108 -12.43 -5.15 4.87
C PHE A 108 -11.25 -6.15 4.92
N TYR A 109 -10.57 -6.38 3.80
CA TYR A 109 -9.35 -7.19 3.76
C TYR A 109 -8.27 -6.66 4.72
N LYS A 110 -8.01 -5.35 4.74
CA LYS A 110 -7.04 -4.74 5.66
C LYS A 110 -7.46 -4.89 7.13
N PHE A 111 -8.75 -4.78 7.40
CA PHE A 111 -9.31 -5.01 8.73
C PHE A 111 -9.07 -6.46 9.21
N ILE A 112 -9.35 -7.45 8.37
CA ILE A 112 -9.07 -8.87 8.66
C ILE A 112 -7.58 -9.08 8.91
N MET A 113 -6.71 -8.58 8.02
CA MET A 113 -5.26 -8.73 8.13
C MET A 113 -4.67 -8.11 9.41
N ALA A 114 -5.32 -7.09 9.96
CA ALA A 114 -4.90 -6.48 11.22
C ALA A 114 -5.30 -7.29 12.46
N ARG A 115 -6.35 -8.11 12.36
CA ARG A 115 -6.89 -8.91 13.47
C ARG A 115 -6.37 -10.36 13.52
N LEU A 116 -5.97 -10.88 12.37
CA LEU A 116 -5.44 -12.24 12.29
C LEU A 116 -3.94 -12.28 12.61
N ASP A 117 -3.51 -13.34 13.30
CA ASP A 117 -2.08 -13.67 13.37
C ASP A 117 -1.60 -14.25 12.02
N VAL A 118 -1.48 -13.35 11.06
CA VAL A 118 -1.17 -13.68 9.66
C VAL A 118 0.16 -14.39 9.49
N LYS A 119 1.08 -14.28 10.46
CA LYS A 119 2.39 -14.95 10.41
C LYS A 119 2.25 -16.46 10.44
N ARG A 120 1.26 -16.99 11.18
CA ARG A 120 0.96 -18.43 11.26
C ARG A 120 0.58 -19.02 9.89
N PHE A 121 0.11 -18.19 8.96
CA PHE A 121 -0.20 -18.57 7.58
C PHE A 121 0.91 -18.21 6.59
N GLY A 122 2.09 -17.84 7.08
CA GLY A 122 3.20 -17.41 6.23
C GLY A 122 2.93 -16.11 5.47
N LEU A 123 2.03 -15.27 6.02
CA LEU A 123 1.67 -13.96 5.48
C LEU A 123 2.33 -12.83 6.30
N LYS A 124 2.43 -11.66 5.70
CA LYS A 124 2.85 -10.41 6.36
C LYS A 124 1.65 -9.46 6.40
N ALA A 125 1.58 -8.57 7.39
CA ALA A 125 0.54 -7.53 7.47
C ALA A 125 0.44 -6.68 6.18
N THR A 126 1.54 -6.59 5.42
CA THR A 126 1.61 -5.89 4.13
C THR A 126 1.38 -6.79 2.92
N SER A 127 1.04 -8.07 3.11
CA SER A 127 0.78 -8.99 2.00
C SER A 127 -0.35 -8.47 1.12
N ARG A 128 -0.27 -8.77 -0.18
CA ARG A 128 -1.33 -8.46 -1.15
C ARG A 128 -2.45 -9.49 -1.06
N ILE A 129 -3.65 -9.10 -1.45
CA ILE A 129 -4.83 -9.97 -1.40
C ILE A 129 -4.63 -11.29 -2.15
N LYS A 130 -3.91 -11.31 -3.26
CA LYS A 130 -3.61 -12.55 -4.00
C LYS A 130 -2.85 -13.57 -3.15
N ALA A 131 -1.88 -13.13 -2.36
CA ALA A 131 -1.15 -14.01 -1.46
C ALA A 131 -2.05 -14.53 -0.32
N PHE A 132 -2.95 -13.68 0.18
CA PHE A 132 -3.92 -14.07 1.18
C PHE A 132 -4.91 -15.10 0.63
N VAL A 133 -5.48 -14.86 -0.55
CA VAL A 133 -6.38 -15.82 -1.21
C VAL A 133 -5.68 -17.16 -1.42
N PHE A 134 -4.46 -17.15 -1.93
CA PHE A 134 -3.69 -18.37 -2.19
C PHE A 134 -3.37 -19.17 -0.91
N LYS A 135 -2.93 -18.48 0.14
CA LYS A 135 -2.46 -19.15 1.36
C LYS A 135 -3.54 -19.43 2.40
N PHE A 136 -4.60 -18.63 2.39
CA PHE A 136 -5.62 -18.68 3.43
C PHE A 136 -6.97 -19.17 2.93
N ILE A 137 -7.41 -18.74 1.73
CA ILE A 137 -8.74 -19.09 1.20
C ILE A 137 -8.69 -20.33 0.29
N SER A 138 -7.66 -20.44 -0.57
CA SER A 138 -7.55 -21.56 -1.53
C SER A 138 -7.06 -22.85 -0.87
N VAL A 139 -7.80 -23.30 0.15
CA VAL A 139 -7.51 -24.51 0.91
C VAL A 139 -8.58 -25.53 0.58
N PRO A 140 -8.22 -26.81 0.31
CA PRO A 140 -9.20 -27.85 0.10
C PRO A 140 -10.16 -27.98 1.27
N ALA A 141 -11.45 -27.90 1.00
CA ALA A 141 -12.47 -28.02 2.03
C ALA A 141 -13.70 -28.77 1.48
N LYS A 142 -14.42 -29.45 2.37
CA LYS A 142 -15.65 -30.18 2.03
C LYS A 142 -16.73 -29.94 3.08
N TRP A 143 -17.93 -29.59 2.61
CA TRP A 143 -19.10 -29.58 3.45
C TRP A 143 -19.60 -31.02 3.65
N VAL A 144 -19.76 -31.42 4.88
CA VAL A 144 -20.31 -32.73 5.27
C VAL A 144 -21.56 -32.50 6.10
N ARG A 145 -22.65 -33.16 5.76
CA ARG A 145 -23.85 -33.17 6.58
C ARG A 145 -23.75 -34.30 7.60
N THR A 146 -23.69 -33.94 8.87
CA THR A 146 -23.67 -34.89 9.97
C THR A 146 -24.92 -34.67 10.82
N SER A 147 -25.86 -35.63 10.79
CA SER A 147 -27.15 -35.53 11.49
C SER A 147 -27.96 -34.29 11.09
N ARG A 148 -28.01 -33.26 11.92
CA ARG A 148 -28.74 -32.01 11.67
C ARG A 148 -27.85 -30.80 11.43
N GLN A 149 -26.54 -31.02 11.30
CA GLN A 149 -25.55 -29.93 11.19
C GLN A 149 -24.75 -30.08 9.90
N TYR A 150 -24.36 -28.91 9.34
CA TYR A 150 -23.38 -28.85 8.28
C TYR A 150 -22.01 -28.52 8.89
N VAL A 151 -21.03 -29.39 8.63
CA VAL A 151 -19.67 -29.24 9.10
C VAL A 151 -18.76 -28.97 7.93
N LEU A 152 -17.96 -27.91 7.99
CA LEU A 152 -16.94 -27.62 7.01
C LEU A 152 -15.63 -28.31 7.43
N ASN A 153 -15.25 -29.35 6.76
CA ASN A 153 -13.97 -29.99 6.95
C ASN A 153 -12.92 -29.30 6.08
N ILE A 154 -11.94 -28.67 6.71
CA ILE A 154 -10.82 -28.00 6.03
C ILE A 154 -9.63 -28.95 6.06
N TYR A 155 -9.14 -29.32 4.88
CA TYR A 155 -7.98 -30.21 4.72
C TYR A 155 -6.70 -29.36 4.65
N SER A 156 -6.17 -29.01 5.82
CA SER A 156 -4.94 -28.23 5.95
C SER A 156 -4.05 -28.85 7.02
N CYS A 157 -2.75 -28.82 6.79
CA CYS A 157 -1.74 -29.14 7.81
C CYS A 157 -1.57 -28.01 8.84
N ASN A 158 -2.24 -26.87 8.66
CA ASN A 158 -2.12 -25.72 9.56
C ASN A 158 -3.30 -25.68 10.55
N ASN A 159 -3.06 -26.05 11.78
CA ASN A 159 -4.06 -26.04 12.86
C ASN A 159 -4.53 -24.63 13.26
N ALA A 160 -3.87 -23.58 12.77
CA ALA A 160 -4.23 -22.20 13.06
C ALA A 160 -5.62 -21.80 12.51
N TYR A 161 -6.20 -22.57 11.57
CA TYR A 161 -7.57 -22.32 11.09
C TYR A 161 -8.62 -22.45 12.22
N ALA A 162 -8.44 -23.37 13.16
CA ALA A 162 -9.37 -23.51 14.29
C ALA A 162 -9.43 -22.23 15.12
N ASP A 163 -8.28 -21.62 15.39
CA ASP A 163 -8.19 -20.39 16.17
C ASP A 163 -8.83 -19.19 15.45
N VAL A 164 -8.73 -19.16 14.11
CA VAL A 164 -9.34 -18.06 13.32
C VAL A 164 -10.85 -18.03 13.47
N PHE A 165 -11.49 -19.21 13.45
CA PHE A 165 -12.96 -19.29 13.57
C PHE A 165 -13.46 -19.07 15.01
N GLN A 166 -12.56 -19.08 15.99
CA GLN A 166 -12.87 -18.75 17.38
C GLN A 166 -12.68 -17.26 17.70
N ASN A 167 -12.00 -16.52 16.81
CA ASN A 167 -11.80 -15.10 17.00
C ASN A 167 -13.12 -14.35 16.80
N ASP A 168 -13.49 -13.57 17.78
CA ASP A 168 -14.54 -12.58 17.64
C ASP A 168 -14.01 -11.41 16.81
N PHE A 169 -14.58 -11.21 15.64
CA PHE A 169 -14.25 -10.09 14.76
C PHE A 169 -15.03 -8.81 15.13
N GLY A 170 -15.72 -8.81 16.23
CA GLY A 170 -16.26 -7.70 17.01
C GLY A 170 -17.45 -7.05 16.53
#